data_3567e857152293e8a09a0b3bda43c989
#
_entry.id   3567e857152293e8a09a0b3bda43c989
#
_cell.length_a   1.000
_cell.length_b   1.000
_cell.length_c   1.000
_cell.angle_alpha   90.00
_cell.angle_beta   90.00
_cell.angle_gamma   90.00
#
_symmetry.space_group_name_H-M   'P 1'
#
loop_
_entity.id
_entity.type
_entity.pdbx_description
1 polymer ?
#
loop_
_entity_poly.entity_id
_entity_poly.type
_entity_poly.pdbx_seq_one_letter_code
_entity_poly.pdbx_strand_id
1 'polypeptide(L)'
;MELTTETLKMAKIAGMDYTAATNAMTVAVRAFNIEMSEAQQVTDTYSALAAKFAVSSSEIANAMEKTASSAANVGMSLQSTSAFISVMTQTTRESAQNIGSALKSIISRYGEMKASPASLINVDGEEVAFNKVDTALKSIGISIKDASGQFRDFDDVIMELASKWDTLDNNT
;
A
#
# COMPACT_ATOMS: atom_id res chain seq x y z
N MET A 1 12.03 4.89 25.52
CA MET A 1 10.91 4.37 26.34
C MET A 1 9.56 4.38 25.59
N GLU A 2 9.30 5.32 24.73
CA GLU A 2 8.01 5.44 24.00
C GLU A 2 7.73 4.24 23.08
N LEU A 3 8.64 3.86 22.22
CA LEU A 3 8.45 2.71 21.29
C LEU A 3 8.14 1.40 22.05
N THR A 4 8.82 1.14 23.16
CA THR A 4 8.59 -0.05 24.00
C THR A 4 7.17 -0.06 24.56
N THR A 5 6.68 1.10 25.00
CA THR A 5 5.33 1.23 25.55
C THR A 5 4.29 1.01 24.45
N GLU A 6 4.49 1.58 23.27
CA GLU A 6 3.58 1.40 22.12
C GLU A 6 3.60 -0.03 21.60
N THR A 7 4.77 -0.69 21.58
CA THR A 7 4.87 -2.12 21.26
C THR A 7 4.07 -3.00 22.22
N LEU A 8 4.11 -2.72 23.53
CA LEU A 8 3.30 -3.45 24.50
C LEU A 8 1.80 -3.22 24.31
N LYS A 9 1.39 -2.00 23.97
CA LYS A 9 -0.01 -1.69 23.63
C LYS A 9 -0.43 -2.46 22.38
N MET A 10 0.39 -2.44 21.32
CA MET A 10 0.16 -3.19 20.09
C MET A 10 0.01 -4.69 20.37
N ALA A 11 0.93 -5.29 21.12
CA ALA A 11 0.87 -6.70 21.50
C ALA A 11 -0.46 -7.05 22.17
N LYS A 12 -0.91 -6.22 23.12
CA LYS A 12 -2.17 -6.42 23.84
C LYS A 12 -3.40 -6.23 22.95
N ILE A 13 -3.43 -5.18 22.15
CA ILE A 13 -4.59 -4.83 21.29
C ILE A 13 -4.73 -5.83 20.13
N ALA A 14 -3.62 -6.17 19.50
CA ALA A 14 -3.60 -7.09 18.36
C ALA A 14 -3.60 -8.57 18.77
N GLY A 15 -3.46 -8.90 20.05
CA GLY A 15 -3.34 -10.28 20.52
C GLY A 15 -2.08 -10.98 20.01
N MET A 16 -1.00 -10.22 19.80
CA MET A 16 0.29 -10.71 19.28
C MET A 16 1.26 -10.95 20.44
N ASP A 17 2.21 -11.86 20.24
CA ASP A 17 3.36 -11.92 21.15
C ASP A 17 4.24 -10.67 21.01
N TYR A 18 5.07 -10.41 22.02
CA TYR A 18 5.88 -9.19 22.07
C TYR A 18 6.87 -9.08 20.91
N THR A 19 7.43 -10.21 20.46
CA THR A 19 8.40 -10.24 19.36
C THR A 19 7.73 -9.88 18.03
N ALA A 20 6.57 -10.47 17.75
CA ALA A 20 5.77 -10.14 16.57
C ALA A 20 5.33 -8.66 16.58
N ALA A 21 4.84 -8.16 17.72
CA ALA A 21 4.47 -6.75 17.85
C ALA A 21 5.67 -5.81 17.66
N THR A 22 6.86 -6.18 18.15
CA THR A 22 8.09 -5.41 17.96
C THR A 22 8.49 -5.34 16.48
N ASN A 23 8.40 -6.47 15.77
CA ASN A 23 8.68 -6.52 14.35
C ASN A 23 7.70 -5.65 13.55
N ALA A 24 6.41 -5.80 13.79
CA ALA A 24 5.36 -5.02 13.13
C ALA A 24 5.54 -3.50 13.33
N MET A 25 5.76 -3.07 14.57
CA MET A 25 6.04 -1.67 14.89
C MET A 25 7.31 -1.16 14.20
N THR A 26 8.39 -1.93 14.26
CA THR A 26 9.67 -1.56 13.65
C THR A 26 9.55 -1.42 12.13
N VAL A 27 8.85 -2.34 11.48
CA VAL A 27 8.61 -2.29 10.03
C VAL A 27 7.81 -1.03 9.66
N ALA A 28 6.70 -0.76 10.34
CA ALA A 28 5.87 0.40 10.06
C ALA A 28 6.63 1.72 10.29
N VAL A 29 7.24 1.87 11.46
CA VAL A 29 7.99 3.09 11.85
C VAL A 29 9.11 3.39 10.85
N ARG A 30 9.90 2.37 10.48
CA ARG A 30 11.02 2.54 9.54
C ARG A 30 10.57 2.79 8.10
N ALA A 31 9.58 2.03 7.62
CA ALA A 31 9.15 2.14 6.23
C ALA A 31 8.52 3.52 5.94
N PHE A 32 7.69 4.00 6.85
CA PHE A 32 6.98 5.29 6.69
C PHE A 32 7.69 6.48 7.34
N ASN A 33 8.94 6.29 7.80
CA ASN A 33 9.77 7.32 8.43
C ASN A 33 9.05 8.05 9.57
N ILE A 34 8.38 7.27 10.43
CA ILE A 34 7.65 7.78 11.59
C ILE A 34 8.62 8.07 12.72
N GLU A 35 8.55 9.24 13.33
CA GLU A 35 9.34 9.54 14.52
C GLU A 35 8.94 8.63 15.70
N MET A 36 9.92 8.23 16.52
CA MET A 36 9.67 7.32 17.65
C MET A 36 8.64 7.86 18.66
N SER A 37 8.59 9.18 18.80
CA SER A 37 7.59 9.90 19.61
C SER A 37 6.16 9.81 19.02
N GLU A 38 6.04 9.51 17.75
CA GLU A 38 4.77 9.40 17.02
C GLU A 38 4.37 7.94 16.75
N ALA A 39 5.11 6.96 17.29
CA ALA A 39 4.85 5.53 17.06
C ALA A 39 3.43 5.10 17.45
N GLN A 40 2.76 5.83 18.32
CA GLN A 40 1.36 5.61 18.70
C GLN A 40 0.43 5.61 17.47
N GLN A 41 0.72 6.42 16.45
CA GLN A 41 -0.13 6.47 15.24
C GLN A 41 -0.26 5.12 14.52
N VAL A 42 0.73 4.21 14.65
CA VAL A 42 0.66 2.87 14.08
C VAL A 42 -0.44 2.05 14.78
N THR A 43 -0.40 2.04 16.12
CA THR A 43 -1.39 1.32 16.95
C THR A 43 -2.79 1.89 16.76
N ASP A 44 -2.91 3.23 16.72
CA ASP A 44 -4.18 3.92 16.55
C ASP A 44 -4.77 3.63 15.16
N THR A 45 -3.95 3.67 14.10
CA THR A 45 -4.38 3.36 12.72
C THR A 45 -4.91 1.94 12.61
N TYR A 46 -4.17 0.95 13.11
CA TYR A 46 -4.59 -0.45 13.03
C TYR A 46 -5.86 -0.71 13.86
N SER A 47 -5.95 -0.13 15.05
CA SER A 47 -7.12 -0.27 15.91
C SER A 47 -8.37 0.38 15.31
N ALA A 48 -8.22 1.58 14.74
CA ALA A 48 -9.33 2.29 14.11
C ALA A 48 -9.88 1.55 12.89
N LEU A 49 -9.00 0.94 12.08
CA LEU A 49 -9.40 0.12 10.93
C LEU A 49 -10.03 -1.20 11.37
N ALA A 50 -9.46 -1.88 12.36
CA ALA A 50 -10.04 -3.10 12.93
C ALA A 50 -11.44 -2.88 13.54
N ALA A 51 -11.72 -1.67 14.02
CA ALA A 51 -13.05 -1.32 14.52
C ALA A 51 -14.08 -1.06 13.41
N LYS A 52 -13.63 -0.74 12.18
CA LYS A 52 -14.50 -0.38 11.05
C LYS A 52 -14.67 -1.50 10.02
N PHE A 53 -13.66 -2.34 9.86
CA PHE A 53 -13.60 -3.38 8.85
C PHE A 53 -13.55 -4.77 9.52
N ALA A 54 -13.98 -5.78 8.82
CA ALA A 54 -13.89 -7.16 9.30
C ALA A 54 -12.45 -7.71 9.12
N VAL A 55 -11.51 -7.11 9.85
CA VAL A 55 -10.07 -7.40 9.89
C VAL A 55 -9.57 -7.16 11.31
N SER A 56 -8.61 -7.92 11.77
CA SER A 56 -7.94 -7.69 13.06
C SER A 56 -6.71 -6.79 12.90
N SER A 57 -6.29 -6.11 13.98
CA SER A 57 -5.03 -5.36 14.00
C SER A 57 -3.82 -6.25 13.70
N SER A 58 -3.84 -7.53 14.09
CA SER A 58 -2.78 -8.48 13.79
C SER A 58 -2.72 -8.84 12.30
N GLU A 59 -3.85 -8.99 11.62
CA GLU A 59 -3.89 -9.23 10.18
C GLU A 59 -3.35 -8.03 9.41
N ILE A 60 -3.72 -6.80 9.80
CA ILE A 60 -3.16 -5.58 9.21
C ILE A 60 -1.65 -5.54 9.40
N ALA A 61 -1.17 -5.79 10.63
CA ALA A 61 0.25 -5.79 10.97
C ALA A 61 1.05 -6.82 10.14
N ASN A 62 0.55 -8.05 10.04
CA ASN A 62 1.21 -9.14 9.30
C ASN A 62 1.26 -8.89 7.79
N ALA A 63 0.19 -8.33 7.21
CA ALA A 63 0.18 -7.93 5.80
C ALA A 63 1.13 -6.74 5.56
N MET A 64 1.16 -5.77 6.48
CA MET A 64 2.03 -4.60 6.43
C MET A 64 3.52 -5.00 6.41
N GLU A 65 3.95 -6.01 7.14
CA GLU A 65 5.34 -6.51 7.11
C GLU A 65 5.81 -6.87 5.69
N LYS A 66 4.91 -7.33 4.83
CA LYS A 66 5.22 -7.67 3.43
C LYS A 66 5.23 -6.45 2.50
N THR A 67 4.45 -5.44 2.82
CA THR A 67 4.06 -4.37 1.88
C THR A 67 4.72 -3.03 2.19
N ALA A 68 5.00 -2.72 3.45
CA ALA A 68 5.35 -1.38 3.93
C ALA A 68 6.45 -0.68 3.11
N SER A 69 7.59 -1.36 2.88
CA SER A 69 8.69 -0.76 2.12
C SER A 69 8.30 -0.44 0.68
N SER A 70 7.56 -1.34 0.02
CA SER A 70 7.10 -1.09 -1.36
C SER A 70 6.10 0.05 -1.41
N ALA A 71 5.18 0.13 -0.45
CA ALA A 71 4.18 1.18 -0.34
C ALA A 71 4.82 2.56 -0.12
N ALA A 72 5.74 2.66 0.82
CA ALA A 72 6.47 3.90 1.07
C ALA A 72 7.26 4.39 -0.15
N ASN A 73 7.88 3.48 -0.90
CA ASN A 73 8.65 3.82 -2.12
C ASN A 73 7.80 4.42 -3.26
N VAL A 74 6.50 4.18 -3.27
CA VAL A 74 5.59 4.76 -4.28
C VAL A 74 4.75 5.93 -3.73
N GLY A 75 5.09 6.42 -2.54
CA GLY A 75 4.47 7.59 -1.91
C GLY A 75 3.22 7.30 -1.08
N MET A 76 2.86 6.03 -0.86
CA MET A 76 1.73 5.69 0.02
C MET A 76 2.03 6.01 1.48
N SER A 77 1.01 6.44 2.20
CA SER A 77 1.08 6.64 3.66
C SER A 77 0.83 5.32 4.43
N LEU A 78 1.16 5.30 5.73
CA LEU A 78 0.76 4.23 6.65
C LEU A 78 -0.76 4.03 6.61
N GLN A 79 -1.52 5.13 6.65
CA GLN A 79 -2.98 5.12 6.70
C GLN A 79 -3.58 4.54 5.42
N SER A 80 -3.16 5.01 4.24
CA SER A 80 -3.68 4.50 2.97
C SER A 80 -3.30 3.04 2.75
N THR A 81 -2.06 2.64 3.05
CA THR A 81 -1.63 1.24 2.93
C THR A 81 -2.44 0.32 3.85
N SER A 82 -2.65 0.74 5.11
CA SER A 82 -3.46 -0.03 6.07
C SER A 82 -4.93 -0.12 5.65
N ALA A 83 -5.48 0.94 5.05
CA ALA A 83 -6.84 0.95 4.53
C ALA A 83 -7.00 -0.02 3.35
N PHE A 84 -6.06 -0.04 2.38
CA PHE A 84 -6.05 -1.02 1.29
C PHE A 84 -6.01 -2.46 1.81
N ILE A 85 -5.11 -2.75 2.77
CA ILE A 85 -5.03 -4.07 3.41
C ILE A 85 -6.39 -4.43 4.03
N SER A 86 -7.00 -3.50 4.77
CA SER A 86 -8.27 -3.76 5.47
C SER A 86 -9.42 -4.05 4.49
N VAL A 87 -9.55 -3.27 3.42
CA VAL A 87 -10.57 -3.48 2.38
C VAL A 87 -10.34 -4.80 1.65
N MET A 88 -9.10 -5.10 1.25
CA MET A 88 -8.76 -6.35 0.58
C MET A 88 -9.08 -7.57 1.47
N THR A 89 -8.68 -7.52 2.76
CA THR A 89 -8.96 -8.60 3.71
C THR A 89 -10.46 -8.79 3.91
N GLN A 90 -11.21 -7.71 4.13
CA GLN A 90 -12.66 -7.78 4.30
C GLN A 90 -13.37 -8.36 3.06
N THR A 91 -12.92 -7.96 1.87
CA THR A 91 -13.59 -8.34 0.61
C THR A 91 -13.25 -9.76 0.18
N THR A 92 -11.98 -10.16 0.28
CA THR A 92 -11.51 -11.44 -0.26
C THR A 92 -11.49 -12.56 0.78
N ARG A 93 -11.36 -12.22 2.07
CA ARG A 93 -11.15 -13.17 3.18
C ARG A 93 -9.88 -14.01 3.05
N GLU A 94 -8.94 -13.53 2.27
CA GLU A 94 -7.63 -14.15 2.12
C GLU A 94 -6.75 -13.92 3.35
N SER A 95 -5.71 -14.76 3.50
CA SER A 95 -4.76 -14.62 4.60
C SER A 95 -3.97 -13.31 4.51
N ALA A 96 -3.52 -12.80 5.65
CA ALA A 96 -2.69 -11.59 5.73
C ALA A 96 -1.44 -11.68 4.83
N GLN A 97 -0.81 -12.86 4.74
CA GLN A 97 0.34 -13.10 3.87
C GLN A 97 -0.01 -12.97 2.39
N ASN A 98 -1.16 -13.51 1.97
CA ASN A 98 -1.64 -13.41 0.59
C ASN A 98 -1.98 -11.96 0.25
N ILE A 99 -2.70 -11.27 1.12
CA ILE A 99 -3.05 -9.85 0.96
C ILE A 99 -1.78 -8.98 0.85
N GLY A 100 -0.84 -9.14 1.79
CA GLY A 100 0.42 -8.38 1.77
C GLY A 100 1.25 -8.65 0.51
N SER A 101 1.33 -9.91 0.07
CA SER A 101 2.07 -10.29 -1.13
C SER A 101 1.41 -9.78 -2.41
N ALA A 102 0.08 -9.85 -2.50
CA ALA A 102 -0.69 -9.34 -3.64
C ALA A 102 -0.54 -7.82 -3.76
N LEU A 103 -0.76 -7.09 -2.67
CA LEU A 103 -0.61 -5.63 -2.65
C LEU A 103 0.83 -5.21 -2.97
N LYS A 104 1.83 -5.88 -2.38
CA LYS A 104 3.24 -5.65 -2.73
C LYS A 104 3.50 -5.83 -4.22
N SER A 105 2.96 -6.88 -4.84
CA SER A 105 3.17 -7.16 -6.28
C SER A 105 2.58 -6.05 -7.16
N ILE A 106 1.38 -5.55 -6.84
CA ILE A 106 0.74 -4.44 -7.55
C ILE A 106 1.58 -3.17 -7.41
N ILE A 107 1.94 -2.82 -6.18
CA ILE A 107 2.72 -1.61 -5.86
C ILE A 107 4.12 -1.67 -6.49
N SER A 108 4.78 -2.84 -6.45
CA SER A 108 6.12 -2.99 -7.03
C SER A 108 6.12 -2.75 -8.54
N ARG A 109 5.11 -3.20 -9.26
CA ARG A 109 4.94 -2.91 -10.69
C ARG A 109 4.79 -1.41 -10.95
N TYR A 110 4.03 -0.71 -10.09
CA TYR A 110 3.95 0.75 -10.18
C TYR A 110 5.29 1.42 -9.86
N GLY A 111 6.04 0.92 -8.88
CA GLY A 111 7.39 1.38 -8.54
C GLY A 111 8.41 1.16 -9.66
N GLU A 112 8.36 0.03 -10.36
CA GLU A 112 9.18 -0.24 -11.54
C GLU A 112 8.91 0.79 -12.63
N MET A 113 7.67 1.21 -12.78
CA MET A 113 7.28 2.29 -13.70
C MET A 113 7.94 3.63 -13.33
N LYS A 114 8.05 3.96 -12.04
CA LYS A 114 8.77 5.16 -11.60
C LYS A 114 10.28 5.07 -11.84
N ALA A 115 10.87 3.89 -11.65
CA ALA A 115 12.31 3.69 -11.66
C ALA A 115 12.94 3.65 -13.07
N SER A 116 12.21 3.29 -14.11
CA SER A 116 12.75 3.06 -15.45
C SER A 116 11.86 3.62 -16.56
N PRO A 117 11.63 4.95 -16.60
CA PRO A 117 10.79 5.54 -17.64
C PRO A 117 11.37 5.43 -19.06
N ALA A 118 12.68 5.15 -19.18
CA ALA A 118 13.39 5.12 -20.47
C ALA A 118 13.77 3.71 -20.97
N SER A 119 13.64 2.67 -20.13
CA SER A 119 14.12 1.31 -20.48
C SER A 119 13.05 0.39 -21.06
N LEU A 120 11.96 0.96 -21.52
CA LEU A 120 10.78 0.22 -21.95
C LEU A 120 10.55 0.25 -23.45
N ILE A 121 11.54 0.71 -24.21
CA ILE A 121 11.60 0.51 -25.64
C ILE A 121 12.49 -0.71 -25.87
N ASN A 122 11.93 -1.79 -26.43
CA ASN A 122 12.72 -2.94 -26.83
C ASN A 122 13.65 -2.57 -28.01
N VAL A 123 14.58 -3.45 -28.36
CA VAL A 123 15.52 -3.23 -29.46
C VAL A 123 14.85 -3.00 -30.82
N ASP A 124 13.57 -3.33 -30.96
CA ASP A 124 12.78 -3.17 -32.18
C ASP A 124 11.94 -1.86 -32.14
N GLY A 125 12.10 -1.02 -31.13
CA GLY A 125 11.39 0.25 -31.00
C GLY A 125 9.94 0.10 -30.51
N GLU A 126 9.51 -1.09 -30.09
CA GLU A 126 8.18 -1.32 -29.53
C GLU A 126 8.14 -0.95 -28.06
N GLU A 127 7.12 -0.22 -27.67
CA GLU A 127 6.82 0.08 -26.28
C GLU A 127 6.38 -1.19 -25.52
N VAL A 128 7.15 -1.60 -24.52
CA VAL A 128 6.93 -2.82 -23.73
C VAL A 128 5.73 -2.66 -22.77
N ALA A 129 5.31 -3.74 -22.12
CA ALA A 129 4.11 -3.91 -21.29
C ALA A 129 3.73 -2.76 -20.32
N PHE A 130 4.68 -1.90 -19.95
CA PHE A 130 4.47 -0.67 -19.21
C PHE A 130 3.51 0.29 -19.90
N ASN A 131 3.69 0.47 -21.17
CA ASN A 131 2.87 1.37 -21.97
C ASN A 131 1.41 0.92 -22.06
N LYS A 132 1.14 -0.38 -21.93
CA LYS A 132 -0.24 -0.90 -21.94
C LYS A 132 -1.05 -0.42 -20.73
N VAL A 133 -0.45 -0.37 -19.54
CA VAL A 133 -1.14 0.12 -18.33
C VAL A 133 -1.33 1.63 -18.42
N ASP A 134 -0.29 2.38 -18.76
CA ASP A 134 -0.37 3.84 -18.95
C ASP A 134 -1.34 4.20 -20.08
N THR A 135 -1.29 3.47 -21.18
CA THR A 135 -2.22 3.66 -22.31
C THR A 135 -3.67 3.35 -21.89
N ALA A 136 -3.90 2.26 -21.16
CA ALA A 136 -5.22 1.91 -20.67
C ALA A 136 -5.74 2.96 -19.67
N LEU A 137 -4.93 3.43 -18.74
CA LEU A 137 -5.31 4.49 -17.82
C LEU A 137 -5.60 5.80 -18.54
N LYS A 138 -4.77 6.17 -19.54
CA LYS A 138 -4.98 7.37 -20.35
C LYS A 138 -6.26 7.30 -21.19
N SER A 139 -6.63 6.13 -21.70
CA SER A 139 -7.88 5.95 -22.46
C SER A 139 -9.13 6.28 -21.66
N ILE A 140 -9.07 6.16 -20.33
CA ILE A 140 -10.13 6.54 -19.39
C ILE A 140 -9.86 7.88 -18.70
N GLY A 141 -8.89 8.65 -19.21
CA GLY A 141 -8.55 9.99 -18.75
C GLY A 141 -7.80 10.02 -17.41
N ILE A 142 -7.04 8.96 -17.09
CA ILE A 142 -6.18 8.91 -15.90
C ILE A 142 -4.73 8.95 -16.32
N SER A 143 -3.95 9.90 -15.77
CA SER A 143 -2.51 9.97 -15.97
C SER A 143 -1.77 9.50 -14.74
N ILE A 144 -0.72 8.69 -14.92
CA ILE A 144 0.23 8.32 -13.85
C ILE A 144 1.27 9.41 -13.60
N LYS A 145 1.27 10.47 -14.42
CA LYS A 145 2.13 11.65 -14.26
C LYS A 145 1.28 12.91 -14.09
N ASP A 146 1.81 13.85 -13.33
CA ASP A 146 1.24 15.17 -13.18
C ASP A 146 1.61 16.10 -14.35
N ALA A 147 1.16 17.36 -14.30
CA ALA A 147 1.43 18.36 -15.33
C ALA A 147 2.93 18.75 -15.45
N SER A 148 3.73 18.47 -14.42
CA SER A 148 5.19 18.69 -14.43
C SER A 148 5.98 17.49 -14.97
N GLY A 149 5.29 16.39 -15.30
CA GLY A 149 5.89 15.13 -15.75
C GLY A 149 6.40 14.22 -14.61
N GLN A 150 6.16 14.60 -13.35
CA GLN A 150 6.48 13.78 -12.19
C GLN A 150 5.45 12.66 -12.01
N PHE A 151 5.92 11.50 -11.52
CA PHE A 151 5.00 10.41 -11.18
C PHE A 151 4.15 10.79 -9.96
N ARG A 152 2.85 10.58 -10.08
CA ARG A 152 1.89 10.74 -8.98
C ARG A 152 2.05 9.63 -7.95
N ASP A 153 1.53 9.84 -6.76
CA ASP A 153 1.48 8.80 -5.74
C ASP A 153 0.47 7.72 -6.14
N PHE A 154 0.78 6.48 -5.78
CA PHE A 154 -0.02 5.32 -6.20
C PHE A 154 -1.47 5.40 -5.73
N ASP A 155 -1.68 5.82 -4.48
CA ASP A 155 -3.03 5.94 -3.90
C ASP A 155 -3.88 7.00 -4.62
N ASP A 156 -3.30 8.13 -5.05
CA ASP A 156 -3.99 9.15 -5.85
C ASP A 156 -4.50 8.59 -7.18
N VAL A 157 -3.66 7.81 -7.86
CA VAL A 157 -4.02 7.18 -9.16
C VAL A 157 -5.13 6.15 -8.96
N ILE A 158 -5.04 5.31 -7.92
CA ILE A 158 -6.06 4.29 -7.63
C ILE A 158 -7.36 4.92 -7.16
N MET A 159 -7.32 5.98 -6.35
CA MET A 159 -8.54 6.69 -5.93
C MET A 159 -9.24 7.35 -7.11
N GLU A 160 -8.49 7.92 -8.07
CA GLU A 160 -9.06 8.45 -9.30
C GLU A 160 -9.70 7.33 -10.16
N LEU A 161 -9.01 6.19 -10.30
CA LEU A 161 -9.57 5.02 -10.98
C LEU A 161 -10.87 4.54 -10.31
N ALA A 162 -10.88 4.43 -8.99
CA ALA A 162 -12.06 4.04 -8.22
C ALA A 162 -13.25 5.01 -8.44
N SER A 163 -12.97 6.31 -8.52
CA SER A 163 -14.02 7.32 -8.76
C SER A 163 -14.68 7.22 -10.14
N LYS A 164 -13.97 6.65 -11.11
CA LYS A 164 -14.44 6.47 -12.48
C LYS A 164 -14.99 5.06 -12.74
N TRP A 165 -14.80 4.13 -11.82
CA TRP A 165 -15.07 2.70 -12.03
C TRP A 165 -16.47 2.41 -12.52
N ASP A 166 -17.49 3.04 -11.91
CA ASP A 166 -18.89 2.83 -12.28
C ASP A 166 -19.27 3.43 -13.65
N THR A 167 -18.39 4.25 -14.24
CA THR A 167 -18.58 4.84 -15.57
C THR A 167 -17.89 4.06 -16.70
N LEU A 168 -17.05 3.07 -16.33
CA LEU A 168 -16.37 2.22 -17.29
C LEU A 168 -17.35 1.13 -17.78
N ASP A 169 -17.40 0.94 -19.09
CA ASP A 169 -18.16 -0.17 -19.65
C ASP A 169 -17.39 -1.49 -19.47
N ASN A 170 -18.10 -2.63 -19.54
CA ASN A 170 -17.53 -3.97 -19.31
C ASN A 170 -16.50 -4.40 -20.38
N ASN A 171 -16.20 -3.58 -21.37
CA ASN A 171 -15.27 -3.85 -22.48
C ASN A 171 -14.01 -2.96 -22.41
N THR A 172 -13.88 -2.12 -21.37
CA THR A 172 -12.71 -1.29 -21.11
C THR A 172 -11.81 -1.98 -20.08
#